data_2c6884dc767189a636b4c5c236d83042
#
_entry.id   2c6884dc767189a636b4c5c236d83042
#
_cell.length_a   1.000
_cell.length_b   1.000
_cell.length_c   1.000
_cell.angle_alpha   90.00
_cell.angle_beta   90.00
_cell.angle_gamma   90.00
#
_symmetry.space_group_name_H-M   'P 1'
#
loop_
_entity.id
_entity.type
_entity.pdbx_description
1 polymer ?
#
loop_
_entity_poly.entity_id
_entity_poly.type
_entity_poly.pdbx_seq_one_letter_code
_entity_poly.pdbx_strand_id
1 'polypeptide(L)'
;MDSSNFVHLQCQSEYSVKNSLIRVPKLVESVQQAGMNSVALTDDMSLFSAVKFYQKAIDSGVKPIIGAKIVVAYSLCQYDVILLCQNNEGYLNLSELISKAYLNEHGIEGVSVTEEQLIEHQGGLIMVATSVSSDIAQLLLAKESKLV
;
A
#
# COMPACT_ATOMS: atom_id res chain seq x y z
N MET A 1 -12.53 -12.50 -25.70
CA MET A 1 -11.90 -11.27 -25.21
C MET A 1 -10.79 -11.71 -24.29
N ASP A 2 -9.54 -11.39 -24.63
CA ASP A 2 -8.40 -11.71 -23.77
C ASP A 2 -8.63 -11.04 -22.43
N SER A 3 -8.68 -11.83 -21.37
CA SER A 3 -8.74 -11.32 -20.00
C SER A 3 -7.51 -10.45 -19.81
N SER A 4 -7.72 -9.18 -19.50
CA SER A 4 -6.62 -8.25 -19.22
C SER A 4 -5.77 -8.83 -18.09
N ASN A 5 -4.52 -9.17 -18.36
CA ASN A 5 -3.55 -9.57 -17.33
C ASN A 5 -3.08 -8.39 -16.46
N PHE A 6 -3.69 -7.21 -16.63
CA PHE A 6 -3.35 -6.02 -15.87
C PHE A 6 -3.96 -6.06 -14.48
N VAL A 7 -3.18 -5.70 -13.47
CA VAL A 7 -3.59 -5.62 -12.08
C VAL A 7 -3.19 -4.26 -11.51
N HIS A 8 -4.16 -3.53 -10.99
CA HIS A 8 -3.87 -2.33 -10.21
C HIS A 8 -3.29 -2.71 -8.86
N LEU A 9 -2.03 -2.32 -8.60
CA LEU A 9 -1.34 -2.59 -7.34
C LEU A 9 -1.40 -1.40 -6.35
N GLN A 10 -1.95 -0.27 -6.78
CA GLN A 10 -2.11 0.94 -5.98
C GLN A 10 -3.52 1.52 -6.20
N CYS A 11 -4.44 1.18 -5.31
CA CYS A 11 -5.76 1.81 -5.26
C CYS A 11 -6.05 2.24 -3.83
N GLN A 12 -6.65 3.41 -3.67
CA GLN A 12 -7.07 3.96 -2.39
C GLN A 12 -8.59 4.10 -2.35
N SER A 13 -9.18 3.87 -1.19
CA SER A 13 -10.62 3.99 -0.97
C SER A 13 -10.99 5.26 -0.19
N GLU A 14 -12.29 5.41 0.08
CA GLU A 14 -12.85 6.47 0.94
C GLU A 14 -12.24 6.52 2.34
N TYR A 15 -11.48 5.49 2.75
CA TYR A 15 -10.76 5.46 4.04
C TYR A 15 -9.44 6.24 3.99
N SER A 16 -8.92 6.53 2.78
CA SER A 16 -7.83 7.47 2.55
C SER A 16 -8.39 8.88 2.32
N VAL A 17 -8.94 9.48 3.38
CA VAL A 17 -9.82 10.66 3.36
C VAL A 17 -9.26 11.85 2.56
N LYS A 18 -7.94 12.03 2.53
CA LYS A 18 -7.30 13.15 1.79
C LYS A 18 -7.14 12.87 0.30
N ASN A 19 -7.09 11.58 -0.09
CA ASN A 19 -6.57 11.17 -1.40
C ASN A 19 -7.59 10.46 -2.28
N SER A 20 -8.70 9.95 -1.73
CA SER A 20 -9.67 9.18 -2.51
C SER A 20 -11.11 9.36 -2.05
N LEU A 21 -12.02 9.33 -3.03
CA LEU A 21 -13.48 9.31 -2.84
C LEU A 21 -14.08 7.98 -3.29
N ILE A 22 -13.26 7.02 -3.70
CA ILE A 22 -13.72 5.75 -4.27
C ILE A 22 -14.25 4.86 -3.15
N ARG A 23 -15.53 4.52 -3.21
CA ARG A 23 -16.13 3.56 -2.30
C ARG A 23 -15.66 2.14 -2.60
N VAL A 24 -15.30 1.37 -1.59
CA VAL A 24 -14.82 -0.01 -1.73
C VAL A 24 -15.72 -0.88 -2.63
N PRO A 25 -17.07 -0.91 -2.48
CA PRO A 25 -17.89 -1.69 -3.38
C PRO A 25 -17.79 -1.26 -4.84
N LYS A 26 -17.69 0.07 -5.07
CA LYS A 26 -17.60 0.63 -6.43
C LYS A 26 -16.27 0.31 -7.10
N LEU A 27 -15.16 0.31 -6.33
CA LEU A 27 -13.86 -0.14 -6.83
C LEU A 27 -13.95 -1.59 -7.37
N VAL A 28 -14.48 -2.51 -6.57
CA VAL A 28 -14.58 -3.92 -6.94
C VAL A 28 -15.50 -4.12 -8.16
N GLU A 29 -16.65 -3.43 -8.20
CA GLU A 29 -17.55 -3.46 -9.36
C GLU A 29 -16.89 -2.95 -10.64
N SER A 30 -16.12 -1.87 -10.56
CA SER A 30 -15.40 -1.31 -11.72
C SER A 30 -14.34 -2.27 -12.24
N VAL A 31 -13.60 -2.93 -11.35
CA VAL A 31 -12.59 -3.94 -11.70
C VAL A 31 -13.24 -5.14 -12.39
N GLN A 32 -14.35 -5.63 -11.85
CA GLN A 32 -15.12 -6.72 -12.44
C GLN A 32 -15.66 -6.36 -13.84
N GLN A 33 -16.26 -5.16 -13.99
CA GLN A 33 -16.77 -4.67 -15.27
C GLN A 33 -15.66 -4.49 -16.32
N ALA A 34 -14.45 -4.14 -15.88
CA ALA A 34 -13.28 -4.03 -16.75
C ALA A 34 -12.66 -5.40 -17.13
N GLY A 35 -13.22 -6.52 -16.62
CA GLY A 35 -12.73 -7.87 -16.91
C GLY A 35 -11.41 -8.20 -16.21
N MET A 36 -11.03 -7.45 -15.16
CA MET A 36 -9.83 -7.71 -14.38
C MET A 36 -10.10 -8.76 -13.31
N ASN A 37 -9.15 -9.66 -13.08
CA ASN A 37 -9.31 -10.78 -12.16
C ASN A 37 -8.84 -10.47 -10.73
N SER A 38 -8.11 -9.36 -10.52
CA SER A 38 -7.53 -8.99 -9.23
C SER A 38 -7.30 -7.50 -9.11
N VAL A 39 -7.25 -7.01 -7.87
CA VAL A 39 -6.93 -5.61 -7.54
C VAL A 39 -6.35 -5.53 -6.14
N ALA A 40 -5.39 -4.61 -5.94
CA ALA A 40 -4.89 -4.29 -4.62
C ALA A 40 -5.64 -3.08 -4.03
N LEU A 41 -5.87 -3.12 -2.73
CA LEU A 41 -6.31 -1.98 -1.94
C LEU A 41 -5.19 -1.56 -1.00
N THR A 42 -4.77 -0.30 -1.10
CA THR A 42 -3.58 0.25 -0.44
C THR A 42 -3.88 1.63 0.14
N ASP A 43 -4.76 1.65 1.16
CA ASP A 43 -5.12 2.89 1.86
C ASP A 43 -3.93 3.45 2.65
N ASP A 44 -3.94 4.77 2.88
CA ASP A 44 -2.87 5.49 3.57
C ASP A 44 -2.80 5.07 5.04
N MET A 45 -1.66 4.49 5.46
CA MET A 45 -1.37 4.11 6.85
C MET A 45 -2.54 3.39 7.54
N SER A 46 -3.33 2.58 6.79
CA SER A 46 -4.59 2.02 7.30
C SER A 46 -4.97 0.69 6.65
N LEU A 47 -5.58 -0.20 7.45
CA LEU A 47 -6.22 -1.44 7.02
C LEU A 47 -7.73 -1.46 7.35
N PHE A 48 -8.35 -0.32 7.66
CA PHE A 48 -9.75 -0.26 8.11
C PHE A 48 -10.74 -0.76 7.06
N SER A 49 -10.43 -0.59 5.79
CA SER A 49 -11.24 -1.06 4.67
C SER A 49 -11.03 -2.54 4.32
N ALA A 50 -9.99 -3.19 4.86
CA ALA A 50 -9.51 -4.50 4.40
C ALA A 50 -10.59 -5.59 4.46
N VAL A 51 -11.32 -5.71 5.56
CA VAL A 51 -12.36 -6.73 5.73
C VAL A 51 -13.52 -6.51 4.74
N LYS A 52 -14.00 -5.27 4.64
CA LYS A 52 -15.08 -4.89 3.71
C LYS A 52 -14.68 -5.14 2.25
N PHE A 53 -13.43 -4.80 1.91
CA PHE A 53 -12.86 -5.03 0.60
C PHE A 53 -12.75 -6.52 0.28
N TYR A 54 -12.17 -7.31 1.20
CA TYR A 54 -11.99 -8.74 1.04
C TYR A 54 -13.32 -9.46 0.76
N GLN A 55 -14.33 -9.22 1.61
CA GLN A 55 -15.65 -9.82 1.45
C GLN A 55 -16.27 -9.47 0.08
N LYS A 56 -16.31 -8.16 -0.25
CA LYS A 56 -16.90 -7.72 -1.51
C LYS A 56 -16.16 -8.28 -2.73
N ALA A 57 -14.83 -8.36 -2.70
CA ALA A 57 -14.03 -8.88 -3.80
C ALA A 57 -14.29 -10.39 -4.02
N ILE A 58 -14.27 -11.19 -2.93
CA ILE A 58 -14.58 -12.64 -3.02
C ILE A 58 -15.99 -12.86 -3.56
N ASP A 59 -17.00 -12.16 -3.06
CA ASP A 59 -18.39 -12.26 -3.53
C ASP A 59 -18.54 -11.90 -5.02
N SER A 60 -17.66 -11.06 -5.53
CA SER A 60 -17.65 -10.61 -6.93
C SER A 60 -16.72 -11.44 -7.84
N GLY A 61 -16.06 -12.47 -7.31
CA GLY A 61 -15.11 -13.30 -8.07
C GLY A 61 -13.81 -12.57 -8.43
N VAL A 62 -13.47 -11.49 -7.74
CA VAL A 62 -12.23 -10.73 -7.90
C VAL A 62 -11.25 -11.12 -6.80
N LYS A 63 -9.99 -11.44 -7.15
CA LYS A 63 -8.95 -11.75 -6.17
C LYS A 63 -8.51 -10.47 -5.44
N PRO A 64 -8.74 -10.33 -4.12
CA PRO A 64 -8.26 -9.21 -3.34
C PRO A 64 -6.76 -9.34 -3.06
N ILE A 65 -6.03 -8.24 -3.20
CA ILE A 65 -4.66 -8.09 -2.73
C ILE A 65 -4.70 -7.03 -1.62
N ILE A 66 -4.40 -7.46 -0.40
CA ILE A 66 -4.38 -6.56 0.76
C ILE A 66 -3.03 -5.88 0.85
N GLY A 67 -3.04 -4.58 1.09
CA GLY A 67 -1.83 -3.79 1.30
C GLY A 67 -2.14 -2.46 1.95
N ALA A 68 -1.10 -1.65 2.13
CA ALA A 68 -1.22 -0.27 2.58
C ALA A 68 -0.10 0.58 1.98
N LYS A 69 -0.37 1.87 1.82
CA LYS A 69 0.67 2.86 1.57
C LYS A 69 1.23 3.31 2.91
N ILE A 70 2.54 3.14 3.07
CA ILE A 70 3.27 3.41 4.32
C ILE A 70 4.21 4.59 4.10
N VAL A 71 4.22 5.50 5.05
CA VAL A 71 5.19 6.59 5.12
C VAL A 71 6.38 6.12 5.95
N VAL A 72 7.57 6.15 5.37
CA VAL A 72 8.82 5.77 6.02
C VAL A 72 9.62 7.02 6.33
N ALA A 73 10.03 7.18 7.59
CA ALA A 73 10.91 8.25 8.03
C ALA A 73 12.37 7.80 7.88
N TYR A 74 13.17 8.61 7.19
CA TYR A 74 14.59 8.40 7.00
C TYR A 74 15.36 9.69 7.24
N SER A 75 16.13 9.75 8.31
CA SER A 75 16.90 10.95 8.69
C SER A 75 16.01 12.19 8.77
N LEU A 76 16.14 13.12 7.84
CA LEU A 76 15.35 14.37 7.76
C LEU A 76 14.28 14.35 6.64
N CYS A 77 14.09 13.21 6.00
CA CYS A 77 13.16 13.04 4.88
C CYS A 77 12.11 11.98 5.19
N GLN A 78 11.02 12.01 4.44
CA GLN A 78 10.03 10.94 4.43
C GLN A 78 9.79 10.50 2.99
N TYR A 79 9.53 9.20 2.81
CA TYR A 79 9.16 8.65 1.52
C TYR A 79 8.02 7.63 1.65
N ASP A 80 7.27 7.46 0.58
CA ASP A 80 6.14 6.56 0.53
C ASP A 80 6.53 5.24 -0.13
N VAL A 81 6.12 4.13 0.48
CA VAL A 81 6.17 2.80 -0.11
C VAL A 81 4.80 2.14 -0.05
N ILE A 82 4.54 1.22 -0.98
CA ILE A 82 3.39 0.33 -0.90
C ILE A 82 3.86 -1.01 -0.41
N LEU A 83 3.22 -1.53 0.63
CA LEU A 83 3.42 -2.87 1.13
C LEU A 83 2.21 -3.72 0.78
N LEU A 84 2.45 -4.84 0.08
CA LEU A 84 1.43 -5.81 -0.30
C LEU A 84 1.64 -7.11 0.46
N CYS A 85 0.57 -7.67 1.02
CA CYS A 85 0.62 -8.94 1.76
C CYS A 85 0.68 -10.13 0.79
N GLN A 86 1.69 -10.98 0.92
CA GLN A 86 1.79 -12.26 0.19
C GLN A 86 0.99 -13.38 0.88
N ASN A 87 0.94 -13.35 2.22
CA ASN A 87 0.37 -14.39 3.06
C ASN A 87 -0.11 -13.80 4.41
N ASN A 88 -0.57 -14.66 5.31
CA ASN A 88 -1.06 -14.25 6.63
C ASN A 88 0.05 -13.63 7.52
N GLU A 89 1.29 -14.10 7.39
CA GLU A 89 2.43 -13.50 8.11
C GLU A 89 2.60 -12.04 7.69
N GLY A 90 2.58 -11.75 6.38
CA GLY A 90 2.66 -10.39 5.86
C GLY A 90 1.51 -9.51 6.34
N TYR A 91 0.29 -10.05 6.44
CA TYR A 91 -0.85 -9.30 6.99
C TYR A 91 -0.65 -8.94 8.47
N LEU A 92 -0.15 -9.87 9.28
CA LEU A 92 0.15 -9.63 10.69
C LEU A 92 1.28 -8.59 10.85
N ASN A 93 2.37 -8.76 10.10
CA ASN A 93 3.50 -7.83 10.10
C ASN A 93 3.07 -6.41 9.68
N LEU A 94 2.26 -6.29 8.62
CA LEU A 94 1.74 -4.99 8.17
C LEU A 94 0.83 -4.34 9.23
N SER A 95 -0.04 -5.14 9.86
CA SER A 95 -0.92 -4.66 10.93
C SER A 95 -0.14 -4.17 12.15
N GLU A 96 0.89 -4.91 12.56
CA GLU A 96 1.77 -4.53 13.66
C GLU A 96 2.58 -3.27 13.33
N LEU A 97 3.14 -3.20 12.12
CA LEU A 97 3.89 -2.04 11.63
C LEU A 97 3.05 -0.76 11.67
N ILE A 98 1.82 -0.82 11.16
CA ILE A 98 0.88 0.31 11.21
C ILE A 98 0.54 0.67 12.66
N SER A 99 0.28 -0.32 13.52
CA SER A 99 -0.02 -0.09 14.92
C SER A 99 1.13 0.61 15.65
N LYS A 100 2.36 0.16 15.44
CA LYS A 100 3.58 0.79 15.99
C LYS A 100 3.70 2.24 15.50
N ALA A 101 3.43 2.52 14.23
CA ALA A 101 3.47 3.86 13.68
C ALA A 101 2.51 4.82 14.41
N TYR A 102 1.30 4.36 14.75
CA TYR A 102 0.32 5.16 15.48
C TYR A 102 0.61 5.30 16.98
N LEU A 103 1.35 4.35 17.55
CA LEU A 103 1.75 4.37 18.98
C LEU A 103 3.03 5.16 19.24
N ASN A 104 3.86 5.37 18.21
CA ASN A 104 5.06 6.18 18.34
C ASN A 104 4.70 7.64 18.64
N GLU A 105 5.55 8.33 19.41
CA GLU A 105 5.42 9.78 19.53
C GLU A 105 5.61 10.41 18.14
N HIS A 106 4.53 11.01 17.65
CA HIS A 106 4.56 11.65 16.35
C HIS A 106 5.42 12.89 16.43
N GLY A 107 6.46 12.95 15.62
CA GLY A 107 7.17 14.20 15.33
C GLY A 107 6.26 15.20 14.60
N ILE A 108 6.79 16.35 14.27
CA ILE A 108 6.08 17.43 13.54
C ILE A 108 5.49 16.94 12.19
N GLU A 109 5.98 15.82 11.65
CA GLU A 109 5.71 15.32 10.31
C GLU A 109 4.60 14.23 10.23
N GLY A 110 3.97 13.84 11.35
CA GLY A 110 2.84 12.90 11.36
C GLY A 110 3.20 11.43 11.54
N VAL A 111 2.25 10.54 11.21
CA VAL A 111 2.38 9.10 11.39
C VAL A 111 3.35 8.50 10.37
N SER A 112 4.40 7.87 10.84
CA SER A 112 5.41 7.20 10.00
C SER A 112 6.05 6.01 10.71
N VAL A 113 6.71 5.14 9.96
CA VAL A 113 7.54 4.06 10.46
C VAL A 113 9.01 4.36 10.23
N THR A 114 9.91 3.79 11.01
CA THR A 114 11.34 3.88 10.73
C THR A 114 11.78 2.75 9.79
N GLU A 115 12.95 2.90 9.16
CA GLU A 115 13.52 1.83 8.34
C GLU A 115 13.80 0.55 9.13
N GLU A 116 14.25 0.68 10.40
CA GLU A 116 14.49 -0.46 11.28
C GLU A 116 13.19 -1.23 11.54
N GLN A 117 12.08 -0.53 11.81
CA GLN A 117 10.77 -1.15 11.97
C GLN A 117 10.31 -1.86 10.70
N LEU A 118 10.56 -1.25 9.52
CA LEU A 118 10.23 -1.85 8.24
C LEU A 118 11.04 -3.14 7.98
N ILE A 119 12.33 -3.13 8.27
CA ILE A 119 13.21 -4.29 8.13
C ILE A 119 12.78 -5.41 9.10
N GLU A 120 12.44 -5.07 10.34
CA GLU A 120 11.99 -6.04 11.35
C GLU A 120 10.71 -6.78 10.92
N HIS A 121 9.79 -6.08 10.22
CA HIS A 121 8.47 -6.60 9.84
C HIS A 121 8.35 -6.95 8.35
N GLN A 122 9.44 -7.15 7.62
CA GLN A 122 9.42 -7.41 6.17
C GLN A 122 8.87 -8.78 5.77
N GLY A 123 8.79 -9.74 6.69
CA GLY A 123 8.37 -11.11 6.41
C GLY A 123 6.98 -11.18 5.77
N GLY A 124 6.84 -11.90 4.66
CA GLY A 124 5.57 -12.05 3.93
C GLY A 124 5.03 -10.80 3.24
N LEU A 125 5.85 -9.76 3.06
CA LEU A 125 5.49 -8.51 2.39
C LEU A 125 6.24 -8.36 1.06
N ILE A 126 5.58 -7.75 0.08
CA ILE A 126 6.20 -7.21 -1.14
C ILE A 126 6.19 -5.69 -1.03
N MET A 127 7.36 -5.08 -1.16
CA MET A 127 7.49 -3.64 -1.21
C MET A 127 7.51 -3.15 -2.65
N VAL A 128 6.68 -2.15 -2.95
CA VAL A 128 6.65 -1.45 -4.23
C VAL A 128 7.00 0.01 -4.00
N ALA A 129 8.05 0.50 -4.65
CA ALA A 129 8.43 1.91 -4.60
C ALA A 129 7.40 2.76 -5.37
N THR A 130 6.93 3.85 -4.75
CA THR A 130 6.06 4.82 -5.40
C THR A 130 6.87 5.83 -6.20
N SER A 131 6.37 6.29 -7.34
CA SER A 131 7.21 6.80 -8.42
C SER A 131 7.96 8.12 -8.18
N VAL A 132 7.45 9.07 -7.42
CA VAL A 132 8.03 10.43 -7.41
C VAL A 132 8.64 10.82 -6.07
N SER A 133 8.13 10.30 -4.98
CA SER A 133 8.62 10.56 -3.61
C SER A 133 9.56 9.48 -3.08
N SER A 134 9.89 8.46 -3.87
CA SER A 134 10.85 7.43 -3.47
C SER A 134 12.28 7.93 -3.62
N ASP A 135 13.18 7.50 -2.73
CA ASP A 135 14.61 7.80 -2.82
C ASP A 135 15.20 7.41 -4.18
N ILE A 136 14.73 6.31 -4.75
CA ILE A 136 15.15 5.85 -6.10
C ILE A 136 14.79 6.89 -7.16
N ALA A 137 13.59 7.44 -7.12
CA ALA A 137 13.17 8.46 -8.08
C ALA A 137 13.93 9.78 -7.86
N GLN A 138 14.15 10.17 -6.61
CA GLN A 138 14.95 11.34 -6.25
C GLN A 138 16.41 11.22 -6.73
N LEU A 139 17.03 10.07 -6.52
CA LEU A 139 18.38 9.76 -6.99
C LEU A 139 18.48 9.77 -8.52
N LEU A 140 17.47 9.21 -9.21
CA LEU A 140 17.39 9.24 -10.68
C LEU A 140 17.23 10.68 -11.21
N LEU A 141 16.40 11.49 -10.55
CA LEU A 141 16.20 12.90 -10.91
C LEU A 141 17.45 13.75 -10.63
N ALA A 142 18.17 13.47 -9.55
CA ALA A 142 19.44 14.14 -9.21
C ALA A 142 20.60 13.77 -10.13
N LYS A 143 20.42 12.85 -11.11
CA LYS A 143 21.45 12.33 -12.01
C LYS A 143 22.66 11.73 -11.30
N GLU A 144 22.52 11.28 -10.10
CA GLU A 144 23.54 10.50 -9.42
C GLU A 144 23.55 9.07 -9.94
N SER A 145 24.08 8.89 -11.16
CA SER A 145 24.22 7.60 -11.85
C SER A 145 25.28 6.68 -11.24
N LYS A 146 25.59 6.82 -9.95
CA LYS A 146 26.63 6.03 -9.25
C LYS A 146 26.11 4.89 -8.39
N LEU A 147 24.81 4.57 -8.46
CA LEU A 147 24.21 3.49 -7.67
C LEU A 147 23.49 2.45 -8.56
N VAL A 148 24.16 2.02 -9.63
CA VAL A 148 23.84 0.77 -10.33
C VAL A 148 25.08 -0.08 -10.40
#